data_12781eabebe6f0376ff0ddff4a709cab
#
_entry.id   12781eabebe6f0376ff0ddff4a709cab
#
_cell.length_a   1.000
_cell.length_b   1.000
_cell.length_c   1.000
_cell.angle_alpha   90.00
_cell.angle_beta   90.00
_cell.angle_gamma   90.00
#
_symmetry.space_group_name_H-M   'P 1'
#
loop_
_entity.id
_entity.type
_entity.pdbx_description
1 polymer ?
#
loop_
_entity_poly.entity_id
_entity_poly.type
_entity_poly.pdbx_seq_one_letter_code
_entity_poly.pdbx_strand_id
1 'polypeptide(L)'
;MQIQISTDRNLHRDAELIQSFETELESKLARFSDRLTRLDVHLSDEMGGGTDGEDLRCVIEAFPIAREPVVVTNRAGSVDDAFNGALSRIEHVLATLFGRTSHHKGGESIRHMPSDNHR
;
A
#
# COMPACT_ATOMS: atom_id res chain seq x y z
N MET A 1 -8.11 8.70 -8.66
CA MET A 1 -6.93 7.87 -8.36
C MET A 1 -6.82 6.79 -9.42
N GLN A 2 -5.67 6.72 -10.04
CA GLN A 2 -5.41 5.74 -11.08
C GLN A 2 -4.57 4.61 -10.51
N ILE A 3 -4.94 3.37 -10.79
CA ILE A 3 -4.21 2.21 -10.25
C ILE A 3 -3.58 1.44 -11.39
N GLN A 4 -2.30 1.14 -11.25
CA GLN A 4 -1.55 0.37 -12.21
C GLN A 4 -0.87 -0.79 -11.52
N ILE A 5 -1.12 -2.01 -11.97
CA ILE A 5 -0.51 -3.20 -11.38
C ILE A 5 0.31 -3.91 -12.44
N SER A 6 1.57 -4.14 -12.14
CA SER A 6 2.46 -4.83 -13.07
C SER A 6 3.11 -6.02 -12.38
N THR A 7 3.53 -6.99 -13.18
CA THR A 7 4.21 -8.17 -12.68
C THR A 7 5.46 -8.39 -13.51
N ASP A 8 6.48 -9.01 -12.93
CA ASP A 8 7.66 -9.34 -13.71
C ASP A 8 7.43 -10.66 -14.46
N ARG A 9 8.39 -11.03 -15.30
CA ARG A 9 8.21 -12.20 -16.15
C ARG A 9 8.25 -13.51 -15.39
N ASN A 10 8.78 -13.52 -14.18
CA ASN A 10 8.85 -14.73 -13.38
C ASN A 10 7.55 -15.03 -12.66
N LEU A 11 6.62 -14.12 -12.68
CA LEU A 11 5.37 -14.25 -11.98
C LEU A 11 4.23 -14.38 -12.97
N HIS A 12 3.46 -15.46 -12.85
CA HIS A 12 2.32 -15.66 -13.74
C HIS A 12 1.28 -14.57 -13.53
N ARG A 13 0.88 -13.93 -14.63
CA ARG A 13 -0.12 -12.88 -14.56
C ARG A 13 -1.51 -13.52 -14.62
N ASP A 14 -2.27 -13.35 -13.56
CA ASP A 14 -3.61 -13.87 -13.42
C ASP A 14 -4.57 -12.68 -13.40
N ALA A 15 -5.39 -12.55 -14.45
CA ALA A 15 -6.25 -11.37 -14.58
C ALA A 15 -7.26 -11.26 -13.44
N GLU A 16 -7.76 -12.39 -12.95
CA GLU A 16 -8.71 -12.36 -11.84
C GLU A 16 -8.06 -11.90 -10.55
N LEU A 17 -6.84 -12.35 -10.32
CA LEU A 17 -6.10 -11.95 -9.14
C LEU A 17 -5.78 -10.46 -9.19
N ILE A 18 -5.34 -9.99 -10.35
CA ILE A 18 -5.04 -8.57 -10.56
C ILE A 18 -6.28 -7.73 -10.29
N GLN A 19 -7.42 -8.17 -10.79
CA GLN A 19 -8.66 -7.44 -10.59
C GLN A 19 -9.06 -7.41 -9.12
N SER A 20 -8.86 -8.52 -8.41
CA SER A 20 -9.17 -8.55 -7.00
C SER A 20 -8.25 -7.61 -6.21
N PHE A 21 -6.99 -7.51 -6.61
CA PHE A 21 -6.08 -6.57 -5.96
C PHE A 21 -6.48 -5.13 -6.22
N GLU A 22 -6.94 -4.81 -7.44
CA GLU A 22 -7.44 -3.47 -7.75
C GLU A 22 -8.63 -3.13 -6.86
N THR A 23 -9.54 -4.05 -6.71
CA THR A 23 -10.72 -3.86 -5.88
C THR A 23 -10.33 -3.62 -4.41
N GLU A 24 -9.38 -4.38 -3.91
CA GLU A 24 -8.90 -4.22 -2.54
C GLU A 24 -8.25 -2.86 -2.34
N LEU A 25 -7.44 -2.43 -3.31
CA LEU A 25 -6.79 -1.13 -3.23
C LEU A 25 -7.82 -0.01 -3.21
N GLU A 26 -8.81 -0.09 -4.10
CA GLU A 26 -9.85 0.93 -4.15
C GLU A 26 -10.63 0.99 -2.86
N SER A 27 -10.94 -0.16 -2.31
CA SER A 27 -11.72 -0.24 -1.08
C SER A 27 -10.95 0.28 0.12
N LYS A 28 -9.73 -0.21 0.30
CA LYS A 28 -8.94 0.13 1.49
C LYS A 28 -8.42 1.55 1.46
N LEU A 29 -8.17 2.10 0.28
CA LEU A 29 -7.60 3.44 0.16
C LEU A 29 -8.60 4.47 -0.33
N ALA A 30 -9.89 4.12 -0.30
CA ALA A 30 -10.94 5.01 -0.79
C ALA A 30 -10.92 6.37 -0.11
N ARG A 31 -10.65 6.41 1.18
CA ARG A 31 -10.66 7.67 1.92
C ARG A 31 -9.54 8.61 1.50
N PHE A 32 -8.53 8.09 0.79
CA PHE A 32 -7.42 8.92 0.31
C PHE A 32 -7.53 9.25 -1.18
N SER A 33 -8.58 8.80 -1.84
CA SER A 33 -8.63 8.85 -3.31
C SER A 33 -8.56 10.27 -3.87
N ASP A 34 -9.11 11.25 -3.18
CA ASP A 34 -9.04 12.63 -3.65
C ASP A 34 -7.68 13.24 -3.44
N ARG A 35 -6.82 12.58 -2.68
CA ARG A 35 -5.49 13.12 -2.37
C ARG A 35 -4.38 12.41 -3.11
N LEU A 36 -4.72 11.38 -3.90
CA LEU A 36 -3.75 10.62 -4.65
C LEU A 36 -4.03 10.74 -6.13
N THR A 37 -2.97 10.93 -6.92
CA THR A 37 -3.13 10.93 -8.37
C THR A 37 -3.04 9.51 -8.89
N ARG A 38 -2.18 8.67 -8.29
CA ARG A 38 -1.92 7.34 -8.85
C ARG A 38 -1.35 6.42 -7.78
N LEU A 39 -1.59 5.12 -7.98
CA LEU A 39 -0.93 4.06 -7.23
C LEU A 39 -0.30 3.11 -8.23
N ASP A 40 0.97 2.81 -8.04
CA ASP A 40 1.66 1.81 -8.85
C ASP A 40 1.99 0.62 -7.95
N VAL A 41 1.62 -0.57 -8.39
CA VAL A 41 1.91 -1.81 -7.67
C VAL A 41 2.75 -2.69 -8.56
N HIS A 42 3.84 -3.19 -8.03
CA HIS A 42 4.70 -4.11 -8.79
C HIS A 42 4.91 -5.39 -7.99
N LEU A 43 4.57 -6.51 -8.62
CA LEU A 43 4.71 -7.83 -8.02
C LEU A 43 5.83 -8.58 -8.73
N SER A 44 6.72 -9.18 -7.97
CA SER A 44 7.82 -9.92 -8.54
C SER A 44 8.14 -11.16 -7.74
N ASP A 45 8.71 -12.14 -8.44
CA ASP A 45 9.22 -13.36 -7.83
C ASP A 45 10.72 -13.33 -8.03
N GLU A 46 11.44 -12.96 -7.01
CA GLU A 46 12.86 -12.68 -7.15
C GLU A 46 13.70 -13.91 -7.33
N MET A 47 13.19 -15.06 -6.90
CA MET A 47 13.94 -16.30 -7.06
C MET A 47 13.44 -17.14 -8.22
N GLY A 48 12.45 -16.65 -8.95
CA GLY A 48 11.96 -17.38 -10.10
C GLY A 48 11.35 -18.72 -9.74
N GLY A 49 10.61 -18.78 -8.67
CA GLY A 49 10.05 -20.01 -8.19
C GLY A 49 10.93 -20.74 -7.23
N GLY A 50 11.81 -20.02 -6.56
CA GLY A 50 12.73 -20.61 -5.61
C GLY A 50 12.06 -21.18 -4.40
N THR A 51 12.87 -21.70 -3.50
CA THR A 51 12.39 -22.46 -2.38
C THR A 51 12.41 -21.72 -1.07
N ASP A 52 12.99 -20.56 -1.02
CA ASP A 52 12.98 -19.77 0.21
C ASP A 52 11.61 -19.20 0.45
N GLY A 53 11.24 -19.05 1.68
CA GLY A 53 9.87 -18.73 2.03
C GLY A 53 9.40 -17.34 1.72
N GLU A 54 10.27 -16.41 1.35
CA GLU A 54 9.85 -15.03 1.12
C GLU A 54 10.39 -14.47 -0.18
N ASP A 55 10.19 -15.22 -1.24
CA ASP A 55 10.67 -14.84 -2.56
C ASP A 55 9.77 -13.86 -3.28
N LEU A 56 8.51 -13.77 -2.88
CA LEU A 56 7.56 -12.90 -3.57
C LEU A 56 7.58 -11.53 -2.94
N ARG A 57 7.63 -10.52 -3.79
CA ARG A 57 7.81 -9.15 -3.36
C ARG A 57 6.73 -8.28 -3.96
N CYS A 58 6.16 -7.41 -3.15
CA CYS A 58 5.19 -6.43 -3.61
C CYS A 58 5.68 -5.05 -3.23
N VAL A 59 5.75 -4.16 -4.22
CA VAL A 59 6.10 -2.75 -4.00
C VAL A 59 4.88 -1.94 -4.36
N ILE A 60 4.47 -1.04 -3.47
CA ILE A 60 3.38 -0.11 -3.76
C ILE A 60 3.93 1.29 -3.62
N GLU A 61 3.76 2.07 -4.68
CA GLU A 61 4.16 3.47 -4.69
C GLU A 61 2.91 4.33 -4.86
N ALA A 62 2.72 5.26 -3.94
CA ALA A 62 1.58 6.16 -3.97
C ALA A 62 2.05 7.56 -4.31
N PHE A 63 1.29 8.26 -5.14
CA PHE A 63 1.65 9.59 -5.63
C PHE A 63 0.65 10.62 -5.11
N PRO A 64 0.92 11.19 -3.93
CA PRO A 64 0.02 12.22 -3.36
C PRO A 64 0.11 13.49 -4.19
N ILE A 65 -0.99 14.24 -4.20
CA ILE A 65 -1.03 15.54 -4.86
C ILE A 65 -0.15 16.49 -4.08
N ALA A 66 0.77 17.17 -4.78
CA ALA A 66 1.63 18.22 -4.21
C ALA A 66 2.55 17.72 -3.09
N ARG A 67 2.86 16.44 -3.09
CA ARG A 67 3.80 15.87 -2.12
C ARG A 67 4.65 14.84 -2.83
N GLU A 68 5.71 14.46 -2.18
CA GLU A 68 6.59 13.44 -2.76
C GLU A 68 5.94 12.06 -2.70
N PRO A 69 6.27 11.19 -3.63
CA PRO A 69 5.73 9.83 -3.60
C PRO A 69 6.19 9.08 -2.34
N VAL A 70 5.38 8.15 -1.91
CA VAL A 70 5.72 7.25 -0.81
C VAL A 70 5.74 5.82 -1.32
N VAL A 71 6.69 5.03 -0.85
CA VAL A 71 6.90 3.67 -1.34
C VAL A 71 6.96 2.72 -0.16
N VAL A 72 6.29 1.59 -0.28
CA VAL A 72 6.42 0.50 0.68
C VAL A 72 6.77 -0.78 -0.06
N THR A 73 7.42 -1.69 0.64
CA THR A 73 7.80 -2.98 0.10
C THR A 73 7.46 -4.06 1.11
N ASN A 74 6.96 -5.18 0.63
CA ASN A 74 6.70 -6.33 1.48
C ASN A 74 7.09 -7.61 0.76
N ARG A 75 7.71 -8.54 1.48
CA ARG A 75 8.08 -9.83 0.95
C ARG A 75 7.31 -10.90 1.68
N ALA A 76 6.95 -11.97 1.00
CA ALA A 76 6.21 -13.05 1.61
C ALA A 76 6.34 -14.34 0.78
N GLY A 77 5.76 -15.40 1.28
CA GLY A 77 5.80 -16.69 0.60
C GLY A 77 4.71 -16.88 -0.43
N SER A 78 3.74 -15.98 -0.49
CA SER A 78 2.70 -16.04 -1.50
C SER A 78 2.40 -14.64 -2.02
N VAL A 79 1.82 -14.59 -3.21
CA VAL A 79 1.45 -13.31 -3.82
C VAL A 79 0.43 -12.59 -2.96
N ASP A 80 -0.55 -13.32 -2.44
CA ASP A 80 -1.57 -12.73 -1.59
C ASP A 80 -0.97 -12.10 -0.34
N ASP A 81 -0.07 -12.82 0.31
CA ASP A 81 0.54 -12.32 1.53
C ASP A 81 1.46 -11.13 1.25
N ALA A 82 2.20 -11.19 0.13
CA ALA A 82 3.06 -10.08 -0.25
C ALA A 82 2.23 -8.82 -0.49
N PHE A 83 1.13 -8.96 -1.22
CA PHE A 83 0.25 -7.85 -1.52
C PHE A 83 -0.44 -7.31 -0.26
N ASN A 84 -1.01 -8.20 0.55
CA ASN A 84 -1.76 -7.77 1.73
C ASN A 84 -0.88 -7.06 2.73
N GLY A 85 0.35 -7.52 2.90
CA GLY A 85 1.29 -6.85 3.78
C GLY A 85 1.68 -5.47 3.27
N ALA A 86 1.89 -5.35 1.96
CA ALA A 86 2.22 -4.06 1.37
C ALA A 86 1.02 -3.10 1.47
N LEU A 87 -0.19 -3.61 1.24
CA LEU A 87 -1.39 -2.80 1.35
C LEU A 87 -1.56 -2.25 2.77
N SER A 88 -1.37 -3.08 3.77
CA SER A 88 -1.42 -2.64 5.15
C SER A 88 -0.41 -1.54 5.43
N ARG A 89 0.80 -1.70 4.90
CA ARG A 89 1.85 -0.71 5.12
C ARG A 89 1.53 0.61 4.46
N ILE A 90 1.06 0.59 3.20
CA ILE A 90 0.77 1.84 2.50
C ILE A 90 -0.42 2.54 3.15
N GLU A 91 -1.41 1.78 3.59
CA GLU A 91 -2.55 2.35 4.29
C GLU A 91 -2.10 3.08 5.55
N HIS A 92 -1.22 2.46 6.31
CA HIS A 92 -0.71 3.06 7.54
C HIS A 92 0.10 4.34 7.24
N VAL A 93 0.95 4.29 6.24
CA VAL A 93 1.76 5.45 5.88
C VAL A 93 0.89 6.61 5.43
N LEU A 94 -0.12 6.34 4.60
CA LEU A 94 -1.00 7.40 4.13
C LEU A 94 -1.87 7.95 5.25
N ALA A 95 -2.33 7.09 6.13
CA ALA A 95 -3.11 7.54 7.29
C ALA A 95 -2.28 8.48 8.17
N THR A 96 -1.01 8.15 8.38
CA THR A 96 -0.13 9.00 9.16
C THR A 96 0.13 10.32 8.44
N LEU A 97 0.40 10.25 7.15
CA LEU A 97 0.71 11.44 6.37
C LEU A 97 -0.45 12.42 6.33
N PHE A 98 -1.64 11.93 5.99
CA PHE A 98 -2.81 12.79 5.84
C PHE A 98 -3.49 13.05 7.18
N GLY A 99 -3.36 12.15 8.11
CA GLY A 99 -3.91 12.32 9.44
C GLY A 99 -3.25 13.43 10.21
N ARG A 100 -1.94 13.57 10.07
CA ARG A 100 -1.23 14.68 10.71
C ARG A 100 -1.78 16.01 10.26
N THR A 101 -2.02 16.14 8.96
CA THR A 101 -2.54 17.35 8.39
C THR A 101 -3.93 17.64 8.90
N SER A 102 -4.77 16.62 8.96
CA SER A 102 -6.13 16.79 9.46
C SER A 102 -6.16 17.08 10.93
N HIS A 103 -5.24 16.52 11.65
CA HIS A 103 -5.19 16.67 13.09
C HIS A 103 -5.05 18.11 13.53
N HIS A 104 -4.32 18.89 12.77
CA HIS A 104 -4.15 20.28 13.10
C HIS A 104 -5.44 21.06 13.10
N LYS A 105 -6.38 20.69 12.32
CA LYS A 105 -7.60 21.43 12.29
C LYS A 105 -8.45 21.17 13.48
N GLY A 106 -8.40 20.03 14.02
CA GLY A 106 -9.28 19.65 15.03
C GLY A 106 -8.95 20.14 16.34
N GLY A 107 -7.96 20.41 16.58
CA GLY A 107 -7.66 20.62 17.92
C GLY A 107 -7.88 19.37 18.69
N GLU A 108 -7.86 18.78 19.16
CA GLU A 108 -8.04 17.93 19.71
C GLU A 108 -7.43 17.27 20.28
N SER A 109 -7.29 16.87 20.61
CA SER A 109 -6.71 16.36 20.96
C SER A 109 -6.43 15.48 21.46
N ILE A 110 -6.44 15.26 21.93
CA ILE A 110 -6.13 14.65 22.27
C ILE A 110 -5.61 13.84 22.69
N ARG A 111 -5.56 13.80 23.11
CA ARG A 111 -4.96 13.40 23.28
C ARG A 111 -4.78 12.43 23.47
N HIS A 112 -4.79 12.28 23.64
CA HIS A 112 -4.35 11.92 23.36
C HIS A 112 -4.26 11.02 23.34
N MET A 113 -4.28 10.75 23.83
CA MET A 113 -3.88 10.50 23.45
C MET A 113 -3.56 9.71 23.34
N PRO A 114 -3.46 9.49 23.86
CA PRO A 114 -2.86 9.16 23.42
C PRO A 114 -2.59 8.44 23.22
N SER A 115 -2.56 8.24 23.82
CA SER A 115 -2.06 8.25 23.28
C SER A 115 -1.86 7.67 23.07
N ASP A 116 -1.93 7.49 23.79
CA ASP A 116 -1.54 7.65 23.34
C ASP A 116 -1.34 7.19 23.09
N ASN A 117 -1.31 7.04 23.50
CA ASN A 117 -0.97 7.37 23.05
C ASN A 117 -0.75 7.05 22.79
N HIS A 118 -0.31 7.15 22.85
CA HIS A 118 0.10 7.69 22.55
C HIS A 118 0.25 7.54 22.47
N ARG A 119 0.66 7.54 23.01
CA ARG A 119 0.99 8.19 22.76
C ARG A 119 1.01 8.25 22.40
#